data_954b0393f0ca9c9df025b648af0ec642
#
_entry.id   954b0393f0ca9c9df025b648af0ec642
#
_cell.length_a   1.000
_cell.length_b   1.000
_cell.length_c   1.000
_cell.angle_alpha   90.00
_cell.angle_beta   90.00
_cell.angle_gamma   90.00
#
_symmetry.space_group_name_H-M   'P 1'
#
loop_
_entity.id
_entity.type
_entity.pdbx_description
1 polymer ?
#
loop_
_entity_poly.entity_id
_entity_poly.type
_entity_poly.pdbx_seq_one_letter_code
_entity_poly.pdbx_strand_id
1 'polypeptide(L)'
;MPADQGGSSAAGELGMGIHGGTDETSVMLHLRPDLVDMSLAVRRVPEKIAENKHVKFGGSVPFGWLSNDFFPEGHIGDPTGASAELGASMFATAVSTLGEVLGEVSRFDFGR
;
A
#
# COMPACT_ATOMS: atom_id res chain seq x y z
N MET A 1 9.28 -10.72 -8.00
CA MET A 1 8.24 -9.74 -8.25
C MET A 1 8.73 -8.39 -7.78
N PRO A 2 8.77 -7.39 -8.63
CA PRO A 2 9.03 -6.08 -8.12
C PRO A 2 7.99 -5.84 -7.05
N ALA A 3 8.45 -5.54 -5.85
CA ALA A 3 7.59 -5.02 -4.84
C ALA A 3 6.82 -3.90 -5.51
N ASP A 4 5.52 -3.98 -5.44
CA ASP A 4 4.70 -2.88 -5.87
C ASP A 4 5.17 -1.68 -5.06
N GLN A 5 5.94 -0.85 -5.73
CA GLN A 5 6.67 0.23 -5.07
C GLN A 5 5.72 1.37 -4.74
N GLY A 6 4.84 1.12 -3.79
CA GLY A 6 4.05 2.18 -3.19
C GLY A 6 2.72 2.47 -3.86
N GLY A 7 2.17 1.52 -4.57
CA GLY A 7 0.80 1.63 -5.04
C GLY A 7 0.03 0.35 -4.76
N SER A 8 -1.21 0.46 -4.36
CA SER A 8 -2.08 -0.69 -4.24
C SER A 8 -2.36 -1.30 -5.61
N SER A 9 -2.39 -2.63 -5.67
CA SER A 9 -2.85 -3.36 -6.84
C SER A 9 -4.37 -3.27 -7.05
N ALA A 10 -5.12 -2.71 -6.10
CA ALA A 10 -6.57 -2.56 -6.22
C ALA A 10 -6.93 -1.55 -7.30
N ALA A 11 -7.64 -2.01 -8.33
CA ALA A 11 -7.99 -1.18 -9.49
C ALA A 11 -8.77 0.08 -9.11
N GLY A 12 -9.61 0.01 -8.09
CA GLY A 12 -10.42 1.14 -7.64
C GLY A 12 -9.62 2.28 -7.01
N GLU A 13 -8.37 2.03 -6.67
CA GLU A 13 -7.49 3.05 -6.08
C GLU A 13 -6.70 3.84 -7.14
N LEU A 14 -6.78 3.49 -8.40
CA LEU A 14 -6.13 4.21 -9.51
C LEU A 14 -4.63 4.43 -9.31
N GLY A 15 -3.95 3.50 -8.63
CA GLY A 15 -2.54 3.66 -8.24
C GLY A 15 -2.31 4.60 -7.06
N MET A 16 -3.38 5.02 -6.38
CA MET A 16 -3.35 5.97 -5.25
C MET A 16 -3.62 5.30 -3.90
N GLY A 17 -3.33 4.02 -3.77
CA GLY A 17 -3.34 3.31 -2.50
C GLY A 17 -2.07 3.57 -1.71
N ILE A 18 -1.95 4.76 -1.13
CA ILE A 18 -0.70 5.26 -0.55
C ILE A 18 -0.68 5.13 0.97
N HIS A 19 -1.80 5.38 1.62
CA HIS A 19 -1.86 5.40 3.08
C HIS A 19 -3.26 5.03 3.57
N GLY A 20 -3.35 3.93 4.32
CA GLY A 20 -4.62 3.46 4.87
C GLY A 20 -5.63 3.00 3.81
N GLY A 21 -5.16 2.52 2.67
CA GLY A 21 -6.01 2.00 1.59
C GLY A 21 -6.33 0.52 1.75
N THR A 22 -6.65 -0.12 0.63
CA THR A 22 -7.07 -1.53 0.60
C THR A 22 -6.02 -2.46 1.19
N ASP A 23 -4.77 -2.30 0.82
CA ASP A 23 -3.71 -3.24 1.20
C ASP A 23 -3.36 -3.14 2.69
N GLU A 24 -3.06 -1.95 3.19
CA GLU A 24 -2.75 -1.75 4.60
C GLU A 24 -3.90 -2.19 5.51
N THR A 25 -5.11 -1.79 5.16
CA THR A 25 -6.30 -2.15 5.94
C THR A 25 -6.52 -3.65 5.93
N SER A 26 -6.28 -4.31 4.80
CA SER A 26 -6.38 -5.77 4.70
C SER A 26 -5.39 -6.48 5.61
N VAL A 27 -4.13 -6.02 5.63
CA VAL A 27 -3.12 -6.59 6.52
C VAL A 27 -3.51 -6.41 7.98
N MET A 28 -4.02 -5.24 8.36
CA MET A 28 -4.49 -4.98 9.71
C MET A 28 -5.70 -5.86 10.09
N LEU A 29 -6.62 -6.08 9.16
CA LEU A 29 -7.76 -7.00 9.36
C LEU A 29 -7.29 -8.43 9.62
N HIS A 30 -6.23 -8.86 8.96
CA HIS A 30 -5.65 -10.18 9.19
C HIS A 30 -4.96 -10.26 10.55
N LEU A 31 -4.15 -9.27 10.90
CA LEU A 31 -3.31 -9.31 12.10
C LEU A 31 -4.06 -8.93 13.38
N ARG A 32 -4.87 -7.89 13.32
CA ARG A 32 -5.57 -7.33 14.47
C ARG A 32 -6.93 -6.78 14.08
N PRO A 33 -7.88 -7.67 13.74
CA PRO A 33 -9.23 -7.25 13.35
C PRO A 33 -9.94 -6.46 14.46
N ASP A 34 -9.58 -6.69 15.72
CA ASP A 34 -10.11 -5.97 16.87
C ASP A 34 -9.78 -4.46 16.86
N LEU A 35 -8.74 -4.05 16.11
CA LEU A 35 -8.33 -2.64 15.99
C LEU A 35 -8.91 -1.94 14.77
N VAL A 36 -9.67 -2.64 13.93
CA VAL A 36 -10.18 -2.08 12.68
C VAL A 36 -11.70 -1.97 12.75
N ASP A 37 -12.21 -0.77 12.54
CA ASP A 37 -13.65 -0.52 12.44
C ASP A 37 -14.00 -0.19 10.98
N MET A 38 -14.43 -1.21 10.24
CA MET A 38 -14.79 -1.06 8.83
C MET A 38 -16.03 -0.18 8.61
N SER A 39 -16.82 0.08 9.64
CA SER A 39 -17.95 1.01 9.50
C SER A 39 -17.50 2.45 9.25
N LEU A 40 -16.25 2.76 9.57
CA LEU A 40 -15.62 4.06 9.34
C LEU A 40 -14.90 4.15 8.00
N ALA A 41 -14.79 3.05 7.26
CA ALA A 41 -14.07 3.02 6.00
C ALA A 41 -14.74 3.92 4.96
N VAL A 42 -13.96 4.79 4.36
CA VAL A 42 -14.43 5.69 3.31
C VAL A 42 -13.36 5.81 2.22
N ARG A 43 -13.79 5.76 0.97
CA ARG A 43 -12.90 5.90 -0.17
C ARG A 43 -12.40 7.34 -0.27
N ARG A 44 -11.09 7.53 -0.28
CA ARG A 44 -10.41 8.82 -0.44
C ARG A 44 -9.29 8.68 -1.45
N VAL A 45 -9.64 8.79 -2.72
CA VAL A 45 -8.69 8.69 -3.84
C VAL A 45 -8.62 10.06 -4.52
N PRO A 46 -7.43 10.69 -4.59
CA PRO A 46 -7.27 12.00 -5.23
C PRO A 46 -7.27 11.85 -6.76
N GLU A 47 -8.46 11.71 -7.34
CA GLU A 47 -8.64 11.36 -8.75
C GLU A 47 -8.02 12.39 -9.69
N LYS A 48 -8.06 13.68 -9.35
CA LYS A 48 -7.44 14.72 -10.18
C LYS A 48 -5.93 14.54 -10.30
N ILE A 49 -5.27 14.11 -9.23
CA ILE A 49 -3.83 13.83 -9.26
C ILE A 49 -3.58 12.53 -10.04
N ALA A 50 -4.43 11.53 -9.87
CA ALA A 50 -4.31 10.28 -10.61
C ALA A 50 -4.40 10.48 -12.13
N GLU A 51 -5.11 11.50 -12.59
CA GLU A 51 -5.23 11.84 -14.01
C GLU A 51 -3.94 12.42 -14.61
N ASN A 52 -3.05 12.95 -13.76
CA ASN A 52 -1.79 13.50 -14.24
C ASN A 52 -0.90 12.40 -14.83
N LYS A 53 -0.20 12.74 -15.88
CA LYS A 53 0.79 11.83 -16.49
C LYS A 53 2.08 11.77 -15.69
N HIS A 54 2.51 12.86 -15.12
CA HIS A 54 3.83 13.01 -14.51
C HIS A 54 3.80 13.30 -13.01
N VAL A 55 3.03 14.31 -12.59
CA VAL A 55 2.97 14.75 -11.19
C VAL A 55 1.91 13.94 -10.47
N LYS A 56 2.31 12.81 -9.98
CA LYS A 56 1.48 11.87 -9.22
C LYS A 56 2.37 10.88 -8.47
N PHE A 57 1.77 10.12 -7.55
CA PHE A 57 2.50 9.06 -6.85
C PHE A 57 3.01 8.03 -7.87
N GLY A 58 4.31 7.74 -7.81
CA GLY A 58 4.93 6.83 -8.77
C GLY A 58 5.17 7.43 -10.16
N GLY A 59 4.84 8.70 -10.38
CA GLY A 59 5.12 9.41 -11.62
C GLY A 59 6.58 9.87 -11.74
N SER A 60 6.90 10.50 -12.86
CA SER A 60 8.27 10.96 -13.12
C SER A 60 8.66 12.19 -12.30
N VAL A 61 7.70 12.92 -11.73
CA VAL A 61 7.94 14.09 -10.90
C VAL A 61 7.47 13.82 -9.47
N PRO A 62 8.41 13.59 -8.53
CA PRO A 62 8.05 13.48 -7.13
C PRO A 62 7.66 14.84 -6.55
N PHE A 63 6.86 14.82 -5.49
CA PHE A 63 6.45 16.03 -4.80
C PHE A 63 6.29 15.77 -3.30
N GLY A 64 6.45 16.81 -2.50
CA GLY A 64 6.24 16.73 -1.05
C GLY A 64 4.77 16.92 -0.69
N TRP A 65 4.31 16.19 0.33
CA TRP A 65 2.91 16.24 0.77
C TRP A 65 2.78 15.79 2.23
N LEU A 66 1.69 16.21 2.84
CA LEU A 66 1.26 15.72 4.13
C LEU A 66 -0.02 14.91 3.94
N SER A 67 -0.25 13.93 4.81
CA SER A 67 -1.41 13.03 4.68
C SER A 67 -2.74 13.78 4.58
N ASN A 68 -2.88 14.91 5.26
CA ASN A 68 -4.11 15.71 5.26
C ASN A 68 -4.17 16.77 4.17
N ASP A 69 -3.19 16.83 3.26
CA ASP A 69 -3.24 17.75 2.12
C ASP A 69 -4.35 17.37 1.13
N PHE A 70 -4.70 16.10 1.07
CA PHE A 70 -5.69 15.59 0.12
C PHE A 70 -7.08 15.51 0.73
N PHE A 71 -7.20 14.95 1.92
CA PHE A 71 -8.48 14.75 2.61
C PHE A 71 -8.31 14.96 4.11
N PRO A 72 -9.36 15.46 4.79
CA PRO A 72 -9.27 15.77 6.23
C PRO A 72 -9.06 14.52 7.09
N GLU A 73 -9.50 13.34 6.63
CA GLU A 73 -9.32 12.08 7.36
C GLU A 73 -7.85 11.62 7.39
N GLY A 74 -7.03 12.10 6.46
CA GLY A 74 -5.60 11.83 6.45
C GLY A 74 -5.17 10.56 5.73
N HIS A 75 -6.09 9.70 5.28
CA HIS A 75 -5.74 8.54 4.46
C HIS A 75 -5.87 8.84 2.97
N ILE A 76 -5.16 8.06 2.16
CA ILE A 76 -5.13 8.19 0.70
C ILE A 76 -5.27 6.80 0.13
N GLY A 77 -6.46 6.44 -0.29
CA GLY A 77 -6.78 5.11 -0.79
C GLY A 77 -8.24 4.73 -0.57
N ASP A 78 -8.53 3.46 -0.75
CA ASP A 78 -9.88 2.93 -0.60
C ASP A 78 -9.89 1.71 0.34
N PRO A 79 -10.11 1.93 1.65
CA PRO A 79 -10.20 0.82 2.59
C PRO A 79 -11.49 0.00 2.46
N THR A 80 -12.49 0.47 1.72
CA THR A 80 -13.80 -0.22 1.64
C THR A 80 -13.71 -1.60 0.98
N GLY A 81 -12.69 -1.82 0.14
CA GLY A 81 -12.45 -3.11 -0.50
C GLY A 81 -11.53 -4.05 0.27
N ALA A 82 -11.12 -3.68 1.48
CA ALA A 82 -10.19 -4.48 2.28
C ALA A 82 -10.84 -5.78 2.78
N SER A 83 -10.02 -6.82 2.91
CA SER A 83 -10.44 -8.10 3.50
C SER A 83 -9.30 -8.76 4.27
N ALA A 84 -9.66 -9.54 5.29
CA ALA A 84 -8.69 -10.32 6.05
C ALA A 84 -8.00 -11.38 5.17
N GLU A 85 -8.71 -11.93 4.20
CA GLU A 85 -8.18 -12.92 3.25
C GLU A 85 -7.08 -12.33 2.39
N LEU A 86 -7.30 -11.13 1.84
CA LEU A 86 -6.28 -10.41 1.10
C LEU A 86 -5.08 -10.12 1.99
N GLY A 87 -5.32 -9.66 3.21
CA GLY A 87 -4.28 -9.37 4.18
C GLY A 87 -3.45 -10.59 4.53
N ALA A 88 -4.07 -11.75 4.72
CA ALA A 88 -3.37 -13.01 4.99
C ALA A 88 -2.45 -13.41 3.83
N SER A 89 -2.93 -13.28 2.60
CA SER A 89 -2.14 -13.59 1.40
C SER A 89 -0.94 -12.65 1.27
N MET A 90 -1.16 -11.37 1.47
CA MET A 90 -0.10 -10.35 1.41
C MET A 90 0.96 -10.58 2.49
N PHE A 91 0.52 -10.87 3.70
CA PHE A 91 1.43 -11.12 4.81
C PHE A 91 2.29 -12.35 4.58
N ALA A 92 1.69 -13.45 4.11
CA ALA A 92 2.43 -14.67 3.79
C ALA A 92 3.48 -14.42 2.70
N THR A 93 3.12 -13.67 1.65
CA THR A 93 4.06 -13.30 0.59
C THR A 93 5.20 -12.43 1.12
N ALA A 94 4.90 -11.45 1.96
CA ALA A 94 5.91 -10.58 2.54
C ALA A 94 6.90 -11.36 3.42
N VAL A 95 6.42 -12.29 4.24
CA VAL A 95 7.27 -13.14 5.08
C VAL A 95 8.18 -14.01 4.22
N SER A 96 7.61 -14.64 3.19
CA SER A 96 8.39 -15.50 2.26
C SER A 96 9.46 -14.69 1.54
N THR A 97 9.12 -13.54 1.00
CA THR A 97 10.06 -12.67 0.30
C THR A 97 11.17 -12.17 1.22
N LEU A 98 10.82 -11.74 2.43
CA LEU A 98 11.82 -11.29 3.40
C LEU A 98 12.79 -12.43 3.76
N GLY A 99 12.28 -13.64 3.93
CA GLY A 99 13.11 -14.82 4.18
C GLY A 99 14.13 -15.07 3.06
N GLU A 100 13.68 -14.96 1.81
CA GLU A 100 14.57 -15.10 0.64
C GLU A 100 15.63 -13.99 0.61
N VAL A 101 15.22 -12.74 0.84
CA VAL A 101 16.13 -11.59 0.87
C VAL A 101 17.18 -11.75 1.95
N LEU A 102 16.79 -12.14 3.15
CA LEU A 102 17.72 -12.36 4.26
C LEU A 102 18.68 -13.51 3.94
N GLY A 103 18.20 -14.55 3.27
CA GLY A 103 19.06 -15.64 2.80
C GLY A 103 20.12 -15.14 1.82
N GLU A 104 19.74 -14.33 0.85
CA GLU A 104 20.70 -13.74 -0.10
C GLU A 104 21.68 -12.81 0.59
N VAL A 105 21.21 -11.94 1.48
CA VAL A 105 22.08 -11.04 2.23
C VAL A 105 23.13 -11.82 3.03
N SER A 106 22.72 -12.94 3.67
CA SER A 106 23.63 -13.75 4.48
C SER A 106 24.75 -14.40 3.65
N ARG A 107 24.54 -14.59 2.35
CA ARG A 107 25.48 -15.20 1.42
C ARG A 107 26.15 -14.19 0.49
N PHE A 108 25.78 -12.91 0.62
CA PHE A 108 26.27 -11.90 -0.30
C PHE A 108 27.78 -11.76 -0.21
N ASP A 109 28.45 -11.81 -1.37
CA ASP A 109 29.88 -11.69 -1.53
C ASP A 109 30.17 -11.01 -2.86
N PHE A 110 31.08 -10.04 -2.85
CA PHE A 110 31.48 -9.35 -4.09
C PHE A 110 32.30 -10.25 -5.03
N GLY A 111 32.71 -11.45 -4.61
CA GLY A 111 33.50 -12.36 -5.42
C GLY A 111 34.98 -12.00 -5.51
N ARG A 112 35.50 -11.24 -4.54
CA ARG A 112 36.90 -10.80 -4.52
C ARG A 112 37.60 -11.13 -3.21
#